data_d15e135fa6cfca33b48b6f38b08a833e
#
_entry.id   d15e135fa6cfca33b48b6f38b08a833e
#
_cell.length_a   1.000
_cell.length_b   1.000
_cell.length_c   1.000
_cell.angle_alpha   90.00
_cell.angle_beta   90.00
_cell.angle_gamma   90.00
#
_symmetry.space_group_name_H-M   'P 1'
#
loop_
_entity.id
_entity.type
_entity.pdbx_description
1 polymer ?
#
loop_
_entity_poly.entity_id
_entity_poly.type
_entity_poly.pdbx_seq_one_letter_code
_entity_poly.pdbx_strand_id
1 'polypeptide(L)'
;MQQGRPHANSSIVNGKNKNLILGSFVRNLSIRVTEFSPYLCSGFKNKTKMRPYIICHMMASLDGRIDCEMTEQIDDTNHYYEALTQLGCPSTLEGKTTLAMHYAQDGVFQQQRPHEDAGQQLYKAVEAASYAIGVDTRGTLLWDDNTTEIFGRPLLMILSERASQEYLDYLKSKHISYITAGCNGIDLPSAMETLRAVFNVERLAVVGGGNINGSMLDLGLIDEVSMMYGYGIDGRGGMAAAFDGRPMDRKPVRLTFKSVEEQDGIIWARYQVNK
;
A
#
# COMPACT_ATOMS: atom_id res chain seq x y z
N MET A 1 -9.34 16.93 57.70
CA MET A 1 -9.23 18.40 57.76
C MET A 1 -9.32 18.84 56.31
N GLN A 2 -10.48 19.22 55.81
CA GLN A 2 -11.09 20.55 55.79
C GLN A 2 -10.08 21.56 55.19
N GLN A 3 -10.38 22.20 54.14
CA GLN A 3 -11.38 23.12 53.56
C GLN A 3 -10.54 23.99 52.61
N GLY A 4 -10.96 24.63 51.56
CA GLY A 4 -12.23 25.12 51.13
C GLY A 4 -12.05 25.87 49.82
N ARG A 5 -13.11 25.93 49.06
CA ARG A 5 -13.32 26.90 47.96
C ARG A 5 -13.61 28.29 48.51
N PRO A 6 -13.53 29.34 47.71
CA PRO A 6 -14.76 30.06 47.44
C PRO A 6 -15.01 30.50 46.00
N HIS A 7 -16.27 30.80 45.86
CA HIS A 7 -17.11 31.23 44.75
C HIS A 7 -17.03 32.72 44.38
N ALA A 8 -17.65 32.95 43.22
CA ALA A 8 -18.54 34.08 42.84
C ALA A 8 -17.84 35.31 42.19
N ASN A 9 -18.41 36.08 41.30
CA ASN A 9 -19.73 36.24 40.69
C ASN A 9 -19.63 37.18 39.47
N SER A 10 -20.40 36.87 38.46
CA SER A 10 -21.35 37.66 37.66
C SER A 10 -21.09 39.13 37.33
N SER A 11 -21.29 39.50 36.10
CA SER A 11 -22.27 40.52 35.71
C SER A 11 -22.53 40.52 34.18
N ILE A 12 -23.83 40.59 33.91
CA ILE A 12 -24.56 40.67 32.64
C ILE A 12 -24.49 42.12 32.13
N VAL A 13 -24.30 42.36 30.84
CA VAL A 13 -24.89 43.53 30.16
C VAL A 13 -25.35 43.11 28.76
N ASN A 14 -26.63 43.37 28.53
CA ASN A 14 -27.40 43.29 27.28
C ASN A 14 -27.02 44.39 26.25
N GLY A 15 -27.10 44.06 24.99
CA GLY A 15 -27.14 45.06 23.92
C GLY A 15 -27.60 44.47 22.58
N LYS A 16 -28.80 44.85 22.18
CA LYS A 16 -29.62 44.38 21.07
C LYS A 16 -29.15 44.84 19.68
N ASN A 17 -29.44 43.99 18.71
CA ASN A 17 -29.87 44.21 17.31
C ASN A 17 -28.91 44.81 16.30
N LYS A 18 -28.63 44.05 15.23
CA LYS A 18 -29.24 44.30 13.88
C LYS A 18 -28.95 43.15 12.92
N ASN A 19 -30.02 42.68 12.32
CA ASN A 19 -30.06 41.75 11.18
C ASN A 19 -29.25 42.27 9.99
N LEU A 20 -28.42 41.41 9.38
CA LEU A 20 -28.19 41.44 7.96
C LEU A 20 -28.12 40.00 7.43
N ILE A 21 -29.09 39.64 6.67
CA ILE A 21 -29.21 38.42 5.87
C ILE A 21 -28.24 38.59 4.72
N LEU A 22 -27.23 37.70 4.64
CA LEU A 22 -26.50 37.46 3.40
C LEU A 22 -26.39 35.95 3.23
N GLY A 23 -27.30 35.43 2.39
CA GLY A 23 -27.25 34.04 1.95
C GLY A 23 -26.03 33.84 1.08
N SER A 24 -25.10 33.00 1.54
CA SER A 24 -24.05 32.46 0.71
C SER A 24 -24.45 31.06 0.24
N PHE A 25 -24.75 30.99 -1.03
CA PHE A 25 -24.88 29.78 -1.82
C PHE A 25 -23.61 28.94 -1.69
N VAL A 26 -23.65 27.88 -0.90
CA VAL A 26 -22.71 26.80 -1.03
C VAL A 26 -23.20 25.92 -2.19
N ARG A 27 -22.68 26.16 -3.37
CA ARG A 27 -22.85 25.26 -4.51
C ARG A 27 -22.02 24.01 -4.24
N ASN A 28 -22.70 22.89 -3.96
CA ASN A 28 -22.15 21.55 -4.10
C ASN A 28 -21.65 21.38 -5.54
N LEU A 29 -20.34 21.44 -5.73
CA LEU A 29 -19.71 20.98 -6.96
C LEU A 29 -19.57 19.47 -6.90
N SER A 30 -20.62 18.75 -7.24
CA SER A 30 -20.52 17.36 -7.67
C SER A 30 -19.80 17.36 -9.02
N ILE A 31 -18.52 17.12 -9.03
CA ILE A 31 -17.80 16.80 -10.25
C ILE A 31 -18.27 15.42 -10.68
N ARG A 32 -19.29 15.38 -11.52
CA ARG A 32 -19.58 14.20 -12.34
C ARG A 32 -18.46 14.10 -13.34
N VAL A 33 -17.58 13.12 -13.15
CA VAL A 33 -16.69 12.64 -14.22
C VAL A 33 -17.58 11.85 -15.16
N THR A 34 -18.22 12.55 -16.10
CA THR A 34 -18.95 11.94 -17.20
C THR A 34 -18.00 11.83 -18.39
N GLU A 35 -17.95 10.63 -18.94
CA GLU A 35 -17.51 10.28 -20.28
C GLU A 35 -16.01 10.36 -20.59
N PHE A 36 -15.27 9.30 -20.21
CA PHE A 36 -14.12 8.90 -21.02
C PHE A 36 -14.62 8.22 -22.29
N SER A 37 -14.56 8.95 -23.38
CA SER A 37 -14.85 8.46 -24.72
C SER A 37 -13.88 7.33 -25.09
N PRO A 38 -14.34 6.17 -25.63
CA PRO A 38 -13.48 5.05 -26.03
C PRO A 38 -12.66 5.32 -27.31
N TYR A 39 -12.70 6.51 -27.89
CA TYR A 39 -12.12 6.82 -29.19
C TYR A 39 -10.90 7.77 -29.13
N LEU A 40 -9.93 7.49 -28.23
CA LEU A 40 -8.61 8.16 -28.28
C LEU A 40 -7.46 7.16 -28.17
N CYS A 41 -7.58 6.05 -28.91
CA CYS A 41 -6.51 5.07 -29.10
C CYS A 41 -5.84 5.22 -30.47
N SER A 42 -5.40 6.44 -30.85
CA SER A 42 -4.43 6.58 -31.96
C SER A 42 -3.72 7.93 -31.84
N GLY A 43 -2.53 7.97 -31.27
CA GLY A 43 -1.67 9.13 -31.44
C GLY A 43 -0.75 9.55 -30.30
N PHE A 44 -0.46 8.71 -29.31
CA PHE A 44 0.61 9.01 -28.33
C PHE A 44 1.73 7.96 -28.38
N LYS A 45 2.57 8.05 -29.42
CA LYS A 45 3.88 7.41 -29.39
C LYS A 45 4.74 8.18 -28.37
N ASN A 46 5.28 7.44 -27.36
CA ASN A 46 6.28 7.85 -26.38
C ASN A 46 5.90 8.97 -25.39
N LYS A 47 4.84 8.80 -24.59
CA LYS A 47 4.90 9.25 -23.20
C LYS A 47 5.49 8.10 -22.40
N THR A 48 6.66 8.27 -21.84
CA THR A 48 7.16 7.41 -20.75
C THR A 48 6.05 7.31 -19.72
N LYS A 49 5.46 6.13 -19.58
CA LYS A 49 4.39 5.89 -18.59
C LYS A 49 4.98 6.19 -17.22
N MET A 50 4.50 7.24 -16.57
CA MET A 50 5.05 7.66 -15.27
C MET A 50 4.47 6.76 -14.19
N ARG A 51 5.31 5.96 -13.56
CA ARG A 51 5.04 5.16 -12.39
C ARG A 51 6.01 5.50 -11.25
N PRO A 52 5.76 5.06 -10.02
CA PRO A 52 6.74 5.22 -8.94
C PRO A 52 8.09 4.58 -9.29
N TYR A 53 9.17 5.08 -8.68
CA TYR A 53 10.40 4.32 -8.56
C TYR A 53 10.20 3.25 -7.49
N ILE A 54 10.37 1.98 -7.85
CA ILE A 54 9.97 0.84 -7.02
C ILE A 54 11.20 0.08 -6.53
N ILE A 55 11.35 -0.02 -5.21
CA ILE A 55 12.38 -0.79 -4.54
C ILE A 55 11.73 -2.00 -3.86
N CYS A 56 12.17 -3.21 -4.19
CA CYS A 56 11.83 -4.38 -3.40
C CYS A 56 12.80 -4.46 -2.21
N HIS A 57 12.28 -4.30 -1.00
CA HIS A 57 13.06 -4.35 0.24
C HIS A 57 12.62 -5.53 1.10
N MET A 58 13.54 -6.45 1.36
CA MET A 58 13.25 -7.68 2.09
C MET A 58 14.37 -8.02 3.07
N MET A 59 13.99 -8.60 4.20
CA MET A 59 14.86 -9.35 5.08
C MET A 59 14.71 -10.85 4.79
N ALA A 60 15.81 -11.59 4.77
CA ALA A 60 15.82 -13.03 4.57
C ALA A 60 16.90 -13.71 5.43
N SER A 61 16.73 -15.00 5.71
CA SER A 61 17.82 -15.84 6.15
C SER A 61 18.91 -15.95 5.08
N LEU A 62 20.07 -16.44 5.44
CA LEU A 62 21.20 -16.60 4.49
C LEU A 62 20.84 -17.51 3.31
N ASP A 63 19.91 -18.46 3.50
CA ASP A 63 19.37 -19.34 2.45
C ASP A 63 18.12 -18.77 1.76
N GLY A 64 17.79 -17.47 1.97
CA GLY A 64 16.80 -16.71 1.21
C GLY A 64 15.34 -16.88 1.64
N ARG A 65 15.06 -17.41 2.82
CA ARG A 65 13.71 -17.55 3.37
C ARG A 65 13.24 -16.27 4.05
N ILE A 66 11.95 -15.98 3.96
CA ILE A 66 11.35 -14.72 4.43
C ILE A 66 10.24 -14.91 5.47
N ASP A 67 10.26 -16.01 6.18
CA ASP A 67 9.33 -16.23 7.28
C ASP A 67 9.60 -15.23 8.42
N CYS A 68 8.58 -14.46 8.82
CA CYS A 68 8.73 -13.41 9.83
C CYS A 68 9.15 -13.97 11.19
N GLU A 69 8.54 -15.08 11.64
CA GLU A 69 8.91 -15.71 12.92
C GLU A 69 10.37 -16.17 12.95
N MET A 70 10.92 -16.54 11.81
CA MET A 70 12.32 -16.91 11.69
C MET A 70 13.22 -15.68 11.61
N THR A 71 12.86 -14.66 10.83
CA THR A 71 13.67 -13.44 10.70
C THR A 71 13.76 -12.69 12.01
N GLU A 72 12.70 -12.63 12.80
CA GLU A 72 12.68 -12.04 14.15
C GLU A 72 13.63 -12.72 15.14
N GLN A 73 13.96 -13.99 14.93
CA GLN A 73 14.96 -14.69 15.74
C GLN A 73 16.41 -14.38 15.33
N ILE A 74 16.60 -13.81 14.15
CA ILE A 74 17.92 -13.44 13.62
C ILE A 74 18.20 -11.95 13.82
N ASP A 75 17.18 -11.11 13.72
CA ASP A 75 17.25 -9.67 13.92
C ASP A 75 16.01 -9.21 14.69
N ASP A 76 16.18 -8.25 15.62
CA ASP A 76 15.08 -7.62 16.36
C ASP A 76 14.25 -6.67 15.51
N THR A 77 14.39 -6.73 14.18
CA THR A 77 13.70 -5.93 13.16
C THR A 77 14.12 -4.45 13.06
N ASN A 78 14.93 -3.92 13.97
CA ASN A 78 15.36 -2.52 13.96
C ASN A 78 16.16 -2.19 12.71
N HIS A 79 17.14 -3.00 12.35
CA HIS A 79 17.96 -2.81 11.14
C HIS A 79 17.11 -2.78 9.87
N TYR A 80 16.07 -3.62 9.79
CA TYR A 80 15.15 -3.64 8.66
C TYR A 80 14.44 -2.30 8.46
N TYR A 81 13.88 -1.73 9.52
CA TYR A 81 13.14 -0.47 9.46
C TYR A 81 14.05 0.74 9.29
N GLU A 82 15.27 0.70 9.85
CA GLU A 82 16.28 1.71 9.59
C GLU A 82 16.70 1.75 8.12
N ALA A 83 16.98 0.58 7.53
CA ALA A 83 17.29 0.46 6.10
C ALA A 83 16.11 0.92 5.23
N LEU A 84 14.88 0.55 5.56
CA LEU A 84 13.67 1.00 4.87
C LEU A 84 13.56 2.54 4.89
N THR A 85 13.86 3.17 6.02
CA THR A 85 13.87 4.63 6.15
C THR A 85 14.95 5.26 5.26
N GLN A 86 16.16 4.69 5.24
CA GLN A 86 17.27 5.16 4.40
C GLN A 86 16.98 5.05 2.89
N LEU A 87 16.13 4.10 2.48
CA LEU A 87 15.70 3.98 1.08
C LEU A 87 14.81 5.14 0.61
N GLY A 88 14.27 5.94 1.54
CA GLY A 88 13.45 7.10 1.23
C GLY A 88 12.17 6.76 0.46
N CYS A 89 11.53 5.65 0.81
CA CYS A 89 10.25 5.20 0.27
C CYS A 89 9.15 5.45 1.29
N PRO A 90 8.43 6.58 1.22
CA PRO A 90 7.41 6.92 2.21
C PRO A 90 6.18 5.99 2.16
N SER A 91 5.89 5.40 1.00
CA SER A 91 4.80 4.42 0.83
C SER A 91 5.35 3.00 0.73
N THR A 92 4.60 2.04 1.27
CA THR A 92 4.91 0.60 1.17
C THR A 92 3.80 -0.15 0.44
N LEU A 93 4.15 -1.28 -0.18
CA LEU A 93 3.20 -2.19 -0.82
C LEU A 93 3.43 -3.61 -0.33
N GLU A 94 2.34 -4.27 0.05
CA GLU A 94 2.32 -5.61 0.61
C GLU A 94 1.25 -6.48 -0.03
N GLY A 95 1.53 -7.77 -0.13
CA GLY A 95 0.57 -8.76 -0.60
C GLY A 95 -0.42 -9.18 0.48
N LYS A 96 -1.52 -9.79 0.06
CA LYS A 96 -2.62 -10.24 0.92
C LYS A 96 -2.17 -11.06 2.13
N THR A 97 -1.23 -12.00 1.95
CA THR A 97 -0.78 -12.88 3.05
C THR A 97 -0.12 -12.07 4.15
N THR A 98 0.77 -11.15 3.80
CA THR A 98 1.44 -10.26 4.76
C THR A 98 0.43 -9.36 5.47
N LEU A 99 -0.52 -8.80 4.72
CA LEU A 99 -1.60 -7.98 5.30
C LEU A 99 -2.46 -8.76 6.30
N ALA A 100 -2.82 -10.00 5.97
CA ALA A 100 -3.61 -10.86 6.85
C ALA A 100 -2.86 -11.26 8.13
N MET A 101 -1.54 -11.39 8.07
CA MET A 101 -0.71 -11.75 9.22
C MET A 101 -0.50 -10.59 10.20
N HIS A 102 -0.44 -9.36 9.70
CA HIS A 102 0.07 -8.24 10.50
C HIS A 102 -0.92 -7.09 10.71
N TYR A 103 -1.95 -6.94 9.87
CA TYR A 103 -2.75 -5.71 9.84
C TYR A 103 -4.25 -5.90 9.73
N ALA A 104 -4.70 -6.92 8.98
CA ALA A 104 -6.12 -7.17 8.79
C ALA A 104 -6.72 -7.80 10.04
N GLN A 105 -8.01 -7.60 10.24
CA GLN A 105 -8.76 -8.34 11.24
C GLN A 105 -8.85 -9.83 10.88
N ASP A 106 -8.99 -10.64 11.89
CA ASP A 106 -9.27 -12.07 11.73
C ASP A 106 -10.58 -12.30 10.96
N GLY A 107 -10.54 -13.29 10.06
CA GLY A 107 -11.69 -13.68 9.27
C GLY A 107 -11.59 -13.31 7.79
N VAL A 108 -12.71 -13.44 7.11
CA VAL A 108 -12.82 -13.18 5.67
C VAL A 108 -14.13 -12.43 5.43
N PHE A 109 -14.08 -11.40 4.61
CA PHE A 109 -15.28 -10.65 4.22
C PHE A 109 -16.35 -11.61 3.64
N GLN A 110 -17.53 -11.58 4.25
CA GLN A 110 -18.66 -12.41 3.86
C GLN A 110 -19.64 -11.60 3.03
N GLN A 111 -19.67 -11.89 1.73
CA GLN A 111 -20.62 -11.26 0.82
C GLN A 111 -22.04 -11.70 1.14
N GLN A 112 -22.95 -10.74 1.30
CA GLN A 112 -24.36 -10.97 1.63
C GLN A 112 -25.27 -10.84 0.40
N ARG A 113 -24.86 -10.04 -0.57
CA ARG A 113 -25.58 -9.82 -1.84
C ARG A 113 -25.07 -10.76 -2.93
N PRO A 114 -25.84 -11.03 -3.98
CA PRO A 114 -25.33 -11.71 -5.19
C PRO A 114 -24.06 -11.03 -5.69
N HIS A 115 -23.12 -11.83 -6.18
CA HIS A 115 -21.85 -11.29 -6.69
C HIS A 115 -22.09 -10.41 -7.92
N GLU A 116 -21.57 -9.20 -7.86
CA GLU A 116 -21.53 -8.25 -8.95
C GLU A 116 -20.10 -7.74 -9.07
N ASP A 117 -19.49 -7.94 -10.23
CA ASP A 117 -18.14 -7.45 -10.52
C ASP A 117 -18.14 -5.91 -10.43
N ALA A 118 -17.19 -5.36 -9.68
CA ALA A 118 -17.11 -3.91 -9.50
C ALA A 118 -16.73 -3.16 -10.79
N GLY A 119 -16.02 -3.84 -11.70
CA GLY A 119 -15.43 -3.17 -12.87
C GLY A 119 -14.29 -2.25 -12.47
N GLN A 120 -13.88 -1.40 -13.42
CA GLN A 120 -12.81 -0.43 -13.18
C GLN A 120 -13.32 0.76 -12.35
N GLN A 121 -12.79 0.91 -11.14
CA GLN A 121 -13.15 1.96 -10.22
C GLN A 121 -11.92 2.53 -9.50
N LEU A 122 -12.07 3.78 -9.06
CA LEU A 122 -11.10 4.46 -8.22
C LEU A 122 -11.84 5.24 -7.13
N TYR A 123 -11.37 5.11 -5.91
CA TYR A 123 -11.86 5.90 -4.79
C TYR A 123 -10.68 6.39 -3.95
N LYS A 124 -10.57 7.71 -3.82
CA LYS A 124 -9.59 8.37 -2.96
C LYS A 124 -10.30 8.93 -1.74
N ALA A 125 -10.21 8.23 -0.63
CA ALA A 125 -10.84 8.62 0.63
C ALA A 125 -10.10 9.75 1.32
N VAL A 126 -8.76 9.73 1.23
CA VAL A 126 -7.87 10.71 1.91
C VAL A 126 -6.78 11.17 0.97
N GLU A 127 -6.38 12.43 1.12
CA GLU A 127 -5.14 12.97 0.58
C GLU A 127 -4.05 12.80 1.64
N ALA A 128 -2.96 12.12 1.31
CA ALA A 128 -1.84 11.90 2.24
C ALA A 128 -0.50 11.98 1.52
N ALA A 129 0.56 12.26 2.28
CA ALA A 129 1.92 12.27 1.77
C ALA A 129 2.46 10.84 1.49
N SER A 130 1.86 9.83 2.11
CA SER A 130 2.25 8.42 1.95
C SER A 130 1.09 7.50 2.28
N TYR A 131 1.14 6.26 1.77
CA TYR A 131 0.11 5.25 1.93
C TYR A 131 0.71 3.90 2.32
N ALA A 132 -0.04 3.13 3.12
CA ALA A 132 0.15 1.70 3.26
C ALA A 132 -0.72 1.01 2.19
N ILE A 133 -0.07 0.38 1.21
CA ILE A 133 -0.76 -0.13 0.01
C ILE A 133 -0.88 -1.64 0.10
N GLY A 134 -2.10 -2.13 0.04
CA GLY A 134 -2.42 -3.55 0.09
C GLY A 134 -2.86 -4.11 -1.25
N VAL A 135 -2.41 -5.33 -1.56
CA VAL A 135 -2.84 -6.05 -2.76
C VAL A 135 -3.71 -7.23 -2.33
N ASP A 136 -5.02 -7.16 -2.58
CA ASP A 136 -5.98 -8.24 -2.33
C ASP A 136 -6.88 -8.44 -3.56
N THR A 137 -6.52 -9.35 -4.45
CA THR A 137 -7.14 -9.52 -5.77
C THR A 137 -8.65 -9.58 -5.75
N ARG A 138 -9.25 -10.23 -4.76
CA ARG A 138 -10.70 -10.47 -4.69
C ARG A 138 -11.45 -9.60 -3.69
N GLY A 139 -10.72 -8.89 -2.81
CA GLY A 139 -11.34 -8.14 -1.74
C GLY A 139 -11.96 -9.03 -0.67
N THR A 140 -11.13 -9.55 0.21
CA THR A 140 -11.55 -10.51 1.24
C THR A 140 -11.05 -10.17 2.64
N LEU A 141 -10.12 -9.22 2.76
CA LEU A 141 -9.58 -8.80 4.04
C LEU A 141 -10.57 -7.91 4.80
N LEU A 142 -10.57 -8.02 6.11
CA LEU A 142 -11.37 -7.20 7.00
C LEU A 142 -10.51 -6.12 7.66
N TRP A 143 -11.11 -4.95 7.88
CA TRP A 143 -10.43 -3.77 8.40
C TRP A 143 -11.23 -3.11 9.52
N ASP A 144 -10.55 -2.63 10.55
CA ASP A 144 -11.18 -1.81 11.60
C ASP A 144 -11.49 -0.41 11.08
N ASP A 145 -10.50 0.24 10.52
CA ASP A 145 -10.59 1.59 9.98
C ASP A 145 -9.60 1.81 8.81
N ASN A 146 -9.33 3.07 8.48
CA ASN A 146 -8.46 3.48 7.38
C ASN A 146 -6.97 3.54 7.75
N THR A 147 -6.57 3.35 8.98
CA THR A 147 -5.16 3.45 9.37
C THR A 147 -4.59 2.10 9.71
N THR A 148 -3.34 1.86 9.30
CA THR A 148 -2.55 0.83 9.92
C THR A 148 -1.85 1.46 11.13
N GLU A 149 -1.87 0.82 12.27
CA GLU A 149 -1.12 1.28 13.45
C GLU A 149 0.37 1.42 13.14
N ILE A 150 0.88 0.61 12.21
CA ILE A 150 2.25 0.69 11.74
C ILE A 150 2.40 1.89 10.81
N PHE A 151 3.13 2.88 11.30
CA PHE A 151 3.49 4.14 10.63
C PHE A 151 2.38 5.18 10.49
N GLY A 152 1.16 4.97 11.02
CA GLY A 152 0.05 5.95 10.97
C GLY A 152 -0.33 6.39 9.55
N ARG A 153 -0.11 5.53 8.54
CA ARG A 153 -0.41 5.82 7.14
C ARG A 153 -1.78 5.30 6.75
N PRO A 154 -2.56 6.06 5.96
CA PRO A 154 -3.84 5.58 5.47
C PRO A 154 -3.67 4.39 4.52
N LEU A 155 -4.63 3.47 4.59
CA LEU A 155 -4.72 2.31 3.72
C LEU A 155 -5.15 2.71 2.31
N LEU A 156 -4.56 2.02 1.32
CA LEU A 156 -4.97 2.04 -0.08
C LEU A 156 -4.97 0.61 -0.61
N MET A 157 -6.12 0.12 -1.07
CA MET A 157 -6.25 -1.25 -1.56
C MET A 157 -6.19 -1.31 -3.08
N ILE A 158 -5.39 -2.24 -3.61
CA ILE A 158 -5.37 -2.58 -5.04
C ILE A 158 -6.07 -3.91 -5.22
N LEU A 159 -7.12 -3.92 -6.05
CA LEU A 159 -7.98 -5.06 -6.30
C LEU A 159 -8.09 -5.32 -7.80
N SER A 160 -8.60 -6.50 -8.18
CA SER A 160 -9.06 -6.72 -9.55
C SER A 160 -10.44 -6.13 -9.77
N GLU A 161 -10.83 -5.92 -11.01
CA GLU A 161 -12.17 -5.50 -11.41
C GLU A 161 -13.26 -6.55 -11.05
N ARG A 162 -12.84 -7.76 -10.69
CA ARG A 162 -13.69 -8.85 -10.18
C ARG A 162 -13.89 -8.85 -8.67
N ALA A 163 -13.36 -7.88 -7.94
CA ALA A 163 -13.78 -7.66 -6.56
C ALA A 163 -15.27 -7.32 -6.56
N SER A 164 -16.01 -7.74 -5.52
CA SER A 164 -17.44 -7.45 -5.47
C SER A 164 -17.72 -5.98 -5.19
N GLN A 165 -18.77 -5.44 -5.82
CA GLN A 165 -19.23 -4.09 -5.51
C GLN A 165 -19.52 -3.93 -4.01
N GLU A 166 -20.03 -4.96 -3.36
CA GLU A 166 -20.29 -4.96 -1.92
C GLU A 166 -19.01 -4.78 -1.08
N TYR A 167 -17.90 -5.37 -1.51
CA TYR A 167 -16.61 -5.15 -0.86
C TYR A 167 -16.10 -3.72 -1.05
N LEU A 168 -16.29 -3.14 -2.22
CA LEU A 168 -15.94 -1.72 -2.44
C LEU A 168 -16.79 -0.78 -1.59
N ASP A 169 -18.09 -1.07 -1.41
CA ASP A 169 -18.96 -0.33 -0.51
C ASP A 169 -18.49 -0.45 0.95
N TYR A 170 -18.03 -1.65 1.34
CA TYR A 170 -17.42 -1.88 2.64
C TYR A 170 -16.15 -1.04 2.82
N LEU A 171 -15.22 -1.03 1.86
CA LEU A 171 -14.01 -0.18 1.93
C LEU A 171 -14.37 1.31 2.04
N LYS A 172 -15.37 1.78 1.28
CA LYS A 172 -15.88 3.16 1.41
C LYS A 172 -16.40 3.46 2.81
N SER A 173 -17.14 2.53 3.42
CA SER A 173 -17.68 2.69 4.77
C SER A 173 -16.58 2.83 5.84
N LYS A 174 -15.39 2.26 5.55
CA LYS A 174 -14.18 2.34 6.38
C LYS A 174 -13.27 3.51 5.98
N HIS A 175 -13.67 4.35 5.02
CA HIS A 175 -12.84 5.43 4.46
C HIS A 175 -11.51 4.95 3.89
N ILE A 176 -11.46 3.73 3.34
CA ILE A 176 -10.26 3.14 2.74
C ILE A 176 -10.25 3.45 1.24
N SER A 177 -9.15 4.03 0.77
CA SER A 177 -8.91 4.28 -0.66
C SER A 177 -8.75 2.98 -1.43
N TYR A 178 -9.17 2.94 -2.69
CA TYR A 178 -8.93 1.77 -3.52
C TYR A 178 -8.76 2.08 -5.00
N ILE A 179 -8.11 1.16 -5.70
CA ILE A 179 -7.96 1.08 -7.15
C ILE A 179 -8.41 -0.31 -7.57
N THR A 180 -9.34 -0.43 -8.52
CA THR A 180 -9.59 -1.70 -9.21
C THR A 180 -8.97 -1.64 -10.61
N ALA A 181 -8.19 -2.65 -10.97
CA ALA A 181 -7.51 -2.73 -12.26
C ALA A 181 -7.34 -4.18 -12.71
N GLY A 182 -7.77 -4.47 -13.93
CA GLY A 182 -7.63 -5.78 -14.58
C GLY A 182 -8.76 -6.77 -14.28
N CYS A 183 -9.30 -7.37 -15.36
CA CYS A 183 -10.43 -8.30 -15.29
C CYS A 183 -10.01 -9.77 -15.12
N ASN A 184 -8.75 -10.14 -15.38
CA ASN A 184 -8.22 -11.50 -15.24
C ASN A 184 -7.11 -11.59 -14.17
N GLY A 185 -7.28 -10.88 -13.07
CA GLY A 185 -6.28 -10.61 -12.04
C GLY A 185 -5.98 -9.12 -11.99
N ILE A 186 -5.04 -8.72 -11.16
CA ILE A 186 -4.69 -7.30 -11.04
C ILE A 186 -3.75 -6.88 -12.17
N ASP A 187 -4.10 -5.81 -12.90
CA ASP A 187 -3.18 -5.09 -13.78
C ASP A 187 -2.26 -4.19 -12.95
N LEU A 188 -1.18 -4.78 -12.42
CA LEU A 188 -0.20 -4.07 -11.60
C LEU A 188 0.45 -2.88 -12.33
N PRO A 189 0.83 -2.97 -13.63
CA PRO A 189 1.30 -1.81 -14.38
C PRO A 189 0.34 -0.62 -14.33
N SER A 190 -0.93 -0.83 -14.64
CA SER A 190 -1.97 0.22 -14.60
C SER A 190 -2.19 0.76 -13.19
N ALA A 191 -2.18 -0.12 -12.19
CA ALA A 191 -2.29 0.30 -10.79
C ALA A 191 -1.11 1.19 -10.36
N MET A 192 0.13 0.87 -10.77
CA MET A 192 1.31 1.70 -10.48
C MET A 192 1.23 3.07 -11.16
N GLU A 193 0.75 3.14 -12.40
CA GLU A 193 0.51 4.42 -13.08
C GLU A 193 -0.52 5.27 -12.32
N THR A 194 -1.59 4.64 -11.83
CA THR A 194 -2.63 5.30 -11.03
C THR A 194 -2.09 5.78 -9.69
N LEU A 195 -1.25 4.98 -9.01
CA LEU A 195 -0.57 5.41 -7.78
C LEU A 195 0.23 6.69 -8.01
N ARG A 196 0.95 6.77 -9.12
CA ARG A 196 1.73 7.97 -9.45
C ARG A 196 0.87 9.17 -9.81
N ALA A 197 -0.14 8.96 -10.66
CA ALA A 197 -0.93 10.04 -11.24
C ALA A 197 -1.96 10.64 -10.27
N VAL A 198 -2.57 9.79 -9.42
CA VAL A 198 -3.70 10.19 -8.56
C VAL A 198 -3.28 10.31 -7.09
N PHE A 199 -2.41 9.43 -6.62
CA PHE A 199 -2.00 9.40 -5.21
C PHE A 199 -0.63 10.03 -4.96
N ASN A 200 0.02 10.57 -6.00
CA ASN A 200 1.34 11.22 -5.94
C ASN A 200 2.45 10.34 -5.34
N VAL A 201 2.32 9.02 -5.44
CA VAL A 201 3.35 8.10 -4.98
C VAL A 201 4.54 8.15 -5.93
N GLU A 202 5.63 8.77 -5.51
CA GLU A 202 6.85 8.90 -6.32
C GLU A 202 7.83 7.75 -6.12
N ARG A 203 7.95 7.28 -4.89
CA ARG A 203 8.80 6.18 -4.48
C ARG A 203 8.00 5.19 -3.65
N LEU A 204 8.17 3.91 -3.94
CA LEU A 204 7.42 2.82 -3.35
C LEU A 204 8.37 1.70 -2.91
N ALA A 205 8.27 1.25 -1.67
CA ALA A 205 8.89 0.03 -1.22
C ALA A 205 7.90 -1.14 -1.33
N VAL A 206 8.26 -2.20 -2.04
CA VAL A 206 7.55 -3.48 -1.99
C VAL A 206 8.21 -4.32 -0.90
N VAL A 207 7.46 -4.58 0.17
CA VAL A 207 7.97 -5.16 1.41
C VAL A 207 7.41 -6.56 1.74
N GLY A 208 6.92 -7.24 0.72
CA GLY A 208 6.58 -8.65 0.82
C GLY A 208 5.14 -9.01 0.42
N GLY A 209 4.77 -10.30 0.36
CA GLY A 209 5.60 -11.52 0.40
C GLY A 209 6.15 -11.93 -0.97
N GLY A 210 6.75 -13.12 -1.01
CA GLY A 210 7.48 -13.60 -2.20
C GLY A 210 6.68 -13.58 -3.51
N ASN A 211 5.41 -13.90 -3.48
CA ASN A 211 4.56 -13.91 -4.68
C ASN A 211 4.33 -12.52 -5.28
N ILE A 212 4.11 -11.48 -4.46
CA ILE A 212 3.97 -10.12 -5.00
C ILE A 212 5.31 -9.61 -5.52
N ASN A 213 6.41 -9.91 -4.83
CA ASN A 213 7.75 -9.58 -5.28
C ASN A 213 8.07 -10.23 -6.63
N GLY A 214 7.77 -11.53 -6.77
CA GLY A 214 7.96 -12.27 -8.02
C GLY A 214 7.11 -11.74 -9.16
N SER A 215 5.83 -11.42 -8.91
CA SER A 215 4.94 -10.83 -9.90
C SER A 215 5.41 -9.46 -10.37
N MET A 216 5.80 -8.59 -9.44
CA MET A 216 6.33 -7.26 -9.76
C MET A 216 7.66 -7.34 -10.54
N LEU A 217 8.51 -8.31 -10.21
CA LEU A 217 9.76 -8.56 -10.92
C LEU A 217 9.51 -9.06 -12.35
N ASP A 218 8.60 -10.02 -12.52
CA ASP A 218 8.26 -10.60 -13.84
C ASP A 218 7.67 -9.57 -14.79
N LEU A 219 6.91 -8.62 -14.26
CA LEU A 219 6.34 -7.49 -15.00
C LEU A 219 7.34 -6.33 -15.24
N GLY A 220 8.60 -6.45 -14.79
CA GLY A 220 9.63 -5.41 -14.95
C GLY A 220 9.33 -4.13 -14.17
N LEU A 221 8.53 -4.21 -13.11
CA LEU A 221 8.11 -3.07 -12.31
C LEU A 221 9.14 -2.67 -11.26
N ILE A 222 9.95 -3.62 -10.76
CA ILE A 222 10.99 -3.35 -9.78
C ILE A 222 12.17 -2.64 -10.45
N ASP A 223 12.61 -1.53 -9.86
CA ASP A 223 13.78 -0.77 -10.30
C ASP A 223 15.03 -1.18 -9.52
N GLU A 224 14.87 -1.43 -8.24
CA GLU A 224 15.97 -1.75 -7.33
C GLU A 224 15.58 -2.90 -6.40
N VAL A 225 16.53 -3.78 -6.11
CA VAL A 225 16.42 -4.82 -5.08
C VAL A 225 17.32 -4.44 -3.92
N SER A 226 16.75 -4.44 -2.73
CA SER A 226 17.38 -4.16 -1.45
C SER A 226 17.15 -5.37 -0.55
N MET A 227 18.18 -6.18 -0.35
CA MET A 227 18.11 -7.41 0.44
C MET A 227 18.96 -7.31 1.68
N MET A 228 18.37 -7.62 2.81
CA MET A 228 19.06 -7.83 4.06
C MET A 228 19.17 -9.34 4.32
N TYR A 229 20.34 -9.81 4.59
CA TYR A 229 20.61 -11.20 4.92
C TYR A 229 21.04 -11.29 6.38
N GLY A 230 20.16 -11.90 7.19
CA GLY A 230 20.50 -12.20 8.57
C GLY A 230 21.49 -13.38 8.65
N TYR A 231 22.19 -13.47 9.76
CA TYR A 231 23.26 -14.44 10.02
C TYR A 231 22.74 -15.83 10.46
N GLY A 232 21.57 -16.23 9.94
CA GLY A 232 20.95 -17.53 10.23
C GLY A 232 20.56 -18.27 8.96
N ILE A 233 20.40 -19.59 9.10
CA ILE A 233 19.89 -20.49 8.06
C ILE A 233 18.56 -21.06 8.54
N ASP A 234 17.50 -20.90 7.75
CA ASP A 234 16.21 -21.52 8.03
C ASP A 234 16.23 -23.03 7.71
N GLY A 235 16.62 -23.41 6.52
CA GLY A 235 16.74 -24.80 6.06
C GLY A 235 15.42 -25.57 5.93
N ARG A 236 14.27 -25.00 6.32
CA ARG A 236 12.97 -25.68 6.25
C ARG A 236 12.48 -25.80 4.81
N GLY A 237 11.93 -26.97 4.45
CA GLY A 237 11.32 -27.17 3.14
C GLY A 237 9.97 -26.46 3.00
N GLY A 238 9.69 -25.91 1.80
CA GLY A 238 8.39 -25.30 1.49
C GLY A 238 8.17 -23.90 2.03
N MET A 239 9.16 -23.31 2.68
CA MET A 239 9.07 -21.91 3.14
C MET A 239 9.22 -20.95 1.98
N ALA A 240 8.52 -19.81 2.06
CA ALA A 240 8.55 -18.78 1.03
C ALA A 240 9.96 -18.20 0.87
N ALA A 241 10.34 -17.94 -0.38
CA ALA A 241 11.54 -17.18 -0.71
C ALA A 241 11.21 -15.70 -0.98
N ALA A 242 12.24 -14.86 -1.02
CA ALA A 242 12.08 -13.43 -1.29
C ALA A 242 11.39 -13.13 -2.63
N PHE A 243 11.53 -14.04 -3.60
CA PHE A 243 10.88 -13.95 -4.92
C PHE A 243 10.33 -15.32 -5.32
N ASP A 244 9.02 -15.45 -5.31
CA ASP A 244 8.30 -16.66 -5.69
C ASP A 244 7.24 -16.40 -6.78
N GLY A 245 6.68 -17.48 -7.34
CA GLY A 245 5.51 -17.41 -8.24
C GLY A 245 5.80 -16.97 -9.66
N ARG A 246 7.07 -16.79 -10.07
CA ARG A 246 7.40 -16.56 -11.48
C ARG A 246 7.21 -17.84 -12.28
N PRO A 247 6.73 -17.77 -13.55
CA PRO A 247 6.63 -18.94 -14.43
C PRO A 247 7.96 -19.69 -14.57
N MET A 248 7.89 -21.01 -14.67
CA MET A 248 9.08 -21.89 -14.70
C MET A 248 9.98 -21.68 -15.93
N ASP A 249 9.44 -21.13 -17.02
CA ASP A 249 10.18 -20.82 -18.25
C ASP A 249 10.93 -19.49 -18.21
N ARG A 250 10.80 -18.72 -17.13
CA ARG A 250 11.47 -17.42 -17.00
C ARG A 250 12.96 -17.55 -16.74
N LYS A 251 13.74 -16.78 -17.50
CA LYS A 251 15.17 -16.65 -17.25
C LYS A 251 15.42 -15.82 -15.99
N PRO A 252 16.55 -16.04 -15.29
CA PRO A 252 16.98 -15.15 -14.21
C PRO A 252 17.09 -13.71 -14.66
N VAL A 253 16.58 -12.77 -13.84
CA VAL A 253 16.77 -11.34 -14.06
C VAL A 253 18.19 -10.95 -13.63
N ARG A 254 18.92 -10.26 -14.49
CA ARG A 254 20.27 -9.77 -14.17
C ARG A 254 20.18 -8.48 -13.38
N LEU A 255 21.10 -8.33 -12.45
CA LEU A 255 21.20 -7.19 -11.56
C LEU A 255 22.57 -6.52 -11.71
N THR A 256 22.63 -5.21 -11.52
CA THR A 256 23.89 -4.46 -11.42
C THR A 256 24.10 -4.08 -9.96
N PHE A 257 25.25 -4.42 -9.42
CA PHE A 257 25.64 -4.09 -8.05
C PHE A 257 25.61 -2.58 -7.79
N LYS A 258 25.07 -2.18 -6.62
CA LYS A 258 25.05 -0.79 -6.14
C LYS A 258 25.89 -0.62 -4.88
N SER A 259 25.54 -1.31 -3.81
CA SER A 259 26.25 -1.23 -2.54
C SER A 259 26.09 -2.52 -1.73
N VAL A 260 27.00 -2.72 -0.80
CA VAL A 260 26.88 -3.68 0.29
C VAL A 260 27.38 -3.00 1.56
N GLU A 261 26.64 -3.22 2.63
CA GLU A 261 26.96 -2.75 3.97
C GLU A 261 26.81 -3.93 4.94
N GLU A 262 27.60 -3.94 5.99
CA GLU A 262 27.48 -4.92 7.07
C GLU A 262 27.27 -4.17 8.37
N GLN A 263 26.29 -4.60 9.16
CA GLN A 263 26.00 -4.06 10.46
C GLN A 263 25.53 -5.19 11.37
N ASP A 264 26.25 -5.40 12.46
CA ASP A 264 25.94 -6.40 13.50
C ASP A 264 25.71 -7.83 12.96
N GLY A 265 26.47 -8.22 11.93
CA GLY A 265 26.38 -9.51 11.26
C GLY A 265 25.35 -9.58 10.14
N ILE A 266 24.54 -8.55 9.95
CA ILE A 266 23.55 -8.46 8.87
C ILE A 266 24.20 -7.84 7.64
N ILE A 267 24.03 -8.47 6.50
CA ILE A 267 24.52 -7.95 5.21
C ILE A 267 23.36 -7.28 4.48
N TRP A 268 23.48 -5.98 4.25
CA TRP A 268 22.54 -5.22 3.42
C TRP A 268 23.12 -5.02 2.03
N ALA A 269 22.56 -5.73 1.04
CA ALA A 269 23.00 -5.68 -0.35
C ALA A 269 21.95 -5.01 -1.24
N ARG A 270 22.40 -4.09 -2.11
CA ARG A 270 21.53 -3.34 -3.02
C ARG A 270 21.97 -3.53 -4.47
N TYR A 271 21.00 -3.69 -5.34
CA TYR A 271 21.21 -3.93 -6.77
C TYR A 271 20.20 -3.17 -7.62
N GLN A 272 20.66 -2.62 -8.74
CA GLN A 272 19.78 -2.10 -9.80
C GLN A 272 19.27 -3.26 -10.66
N VAL A 273 17.98 -3.26 -10.96
CA VAL A 273 17.39 -4.24 -11.89
C VAL A 273 17.70 -3.83 -13.33
N ASN A 274 18.25 -4.73 -14.11
CA ASN A 274 18.51 -4.50 -15.53
C ASN A 274 17.23 -4.77 -16.32
N LYS A 275 16.76 -3.77 -17.07
CA LYS A 275 15.54 -3.82 -17.88
C LYS A 275 15.86 -4.01 -19.36
#